data_1825656e6245bf120ac85d8d3955f3e7
#
_entry.id   1825656e6245bf120ac85d8d3955f3e7
#
_cell.length_a   1.000
_cell.length_b   1.000
_cell.length_c   1.000
_cell.angle_alpha   90.00
_cell.angle_beta   90.00
_cell.angle_gamma   90.00
#
_symmetry.space_group_name_H-M   'P 1'
#
loop_
_entity.id
_entity.type
_entity.pdbx_description
1 polymer ?
#
loop_
_entity_poly.entity_id
_entity_poly.type
_entity_poly.pdbx_seq_one_letter_code
_entity_poly.pdbx_strand_id
1 'polypeptide(L)'
;MLSSTWGAGNRIDMAVGCKVIETIESKSLLKNAQKQGENLLRGLRELVGIGDVIDVRGIGLMIGIELNQKSTRDRIVRILFKNGLLVLPAGKRSIRIMPPLIITKNEIDNGLSILHDAFGRIIK
;
A
#
# COMPACT_ATOMS: atom_id res chain seq x y z
N MET A 1 -27.55 -18.28 -16.98
CA MET A 1 -26.35 -18.86 -17.58
C MET A 1 -25.16 -18.13 -16.94
N LEU A 2 -24.48 -18.78 -16.05
CA LEU A 2 -23.30 -18.22 -15.41
C LEU A 2 -22.15 -18.29 -16.40
N SER A 3 -21.86 -17.16 -16.98
CA SER A 3 -20.79 -17.09 -17.92
C SER A 3 -19.46 -17.13 -17.20
N SER A 4 -18.62 -17.77 -17.83
CA SER A 4 -17.20 -17.59 -17.96
C SER A 4 -16.56 -16.83 -16.86
N THR A 5 -16.03 -17.46 -16.21
CA THR A 5 -14.94 -17.19 -15.37
C THR A 5 -13.70 -17.05 -16.20
N TRP A 6 -13.18 -15.91 -16.19
CA TRP A 6 -11.85 -15.65 -16.68
C TRP A 6 -10.88 -16.66 -16.06
N GLY A 7 -10.43 -17.63 -16.85
CA GLY A 7 -9.47 -18.62 -16.42
C GLY A 7 -9.99 -19.78 -15.56
N ALA A 8 -11.22 -19.76 -15.10
CA ALA A 8 -11.74 -20.85 -14.28
C ALA A 8 -11.86 -22.15 -15.10
N GLY A 9 -11.16 -23.15 -14.64
CA GLY A 9 -11.05 -24.43 -15.31
C GLY A 9 -9.88 -24.55 -16.27
N ASN A 10 -9.12 -23.49 -16.54
CA ASN A 10 -7.87 -23.56 -17.25
C ASN A 10 -6.81 -24.23 -16.36
N ARG A 11 -6.16 -25.27 -16.86
CA ARG A 11 -5.14 -26.02 -16.11
C ARG A 11 -3.97 -25.16 -15.66
N ILE A 12 -3.57 -24.17 -16.47
CA ILE A 12 -2.47 -23.25 -16.16
C ILE A 12 -2.86 -22.35 -15.00
N ASP A 13 -4.05 -21.75 -15.06
CA ASP A 13 -4.52 -20.83 -13.99
C ASP A 13 -4.72 -21.56 -12.66
N MET A 14 -5.20 -22.80 -12.73
CA MET A 14 -5.33 -23.64 -11.54
C MET A 14 -3.97 -23.99 -10.93
N ALA A 15 -2.99 -24.35 -11.76
CA ALA A 15 -1.63 -24.63 -11.29
C ALA A 15 -0.96 -23.37 -10.67
N VAL A 16 -1.15 -22.22 -11.30
CA VAL A 16 -0.67 -20.93 -10.75
C VAL A 16 -1.35 -20.62 -9.43
N GLY A 17 -2.67 -20.81 -9.34
CA GLY A 17 -3.41 -20.58 -8.09
C GLY A 17 -2.90 -21.45 -6.94
N CYS A 18 -2.70 -22.74 -7.17
CA CYS A 18 -2.09 -23.66 -6.19
C CYS A 18 -0.71 -23.17 -5.77
N LYS A 19 0.14 -22.75 -6.75
CA LYS A 19 1.48 -22.27 -6.46
C LYS A 19 1.52 -20.98 -5.65
N VAL A 20 0.57 -20.08 -5.86
CA VAL A 20 0.42 -18.88 -5.05
C VAL A 20 0.11 -19.24 -3.60
N ILE A 21 -0.83 -20.13 -3.34
CA ILE A 21 -1.20 -20.58 -2.00
C ILE A 21 0.02 -21.23 -1.32
N GLU A 22 0.67 -22.20 -1.97
CA GLU A 22 1.88 -22.82 -1.46
C GLU A 22 2.97 -21.81 -1.12
N THR A 23 3.13 -20.78 -1.95
CA THR A 23 4.14 -19.73 -1.73
C THR A 23 3.80 -18.89 -0.52
N ILE A 24 2.53 -18.52 -0.34
CA ILE A 24 2.08 -17.75 0.84
C ILE A 24 2.35 -18.55 2.12
N GLU A 25 2.06 -19.84 2.13
CA GLU A 25 2.24 -20.70 3.30
C GLU A 25 3.72 -20.98 3.57
N SER A 26 4.46 -21.49 2.57
CA SER A 26 5.86 -21.91 2.73
C SER A 26 6.79 -20.77 3.08
N LYS A 27 6.54 -19.55 2.57
CA LYS A 27 7.30 -18.34 2.89
C LYS A 27 6.75 -17.56 4.08
N SER A 28 5.72 -18.07 4.77
CA SER A 28 5.09 -17.41 5.92
C SER A 28 4.70 -15.95 5.63
N LEU A 29 4.17 -15.69 4.42
CA LEU A 29 3.91 -14.32 3.96
C LEU A 29 2.84 -13.59 4.78
N LEU A 30 1.93 -14.29 5.45
CA LEU A 30 0.99 -13.67 6.39
C LEU A 30 1.71 -13.03 7.59
N LYS A 31 2.73 -13.73 8.13
CA LYS A 31 3.56 -13.18 9.22
C LYS A 31 4.38 -11.99 8.74
N ASN A 32 4.92 -12.06 7.51
CA ASN A 32 5.61 -10.93 6.92
C ASN A 32 4.68 -9.72 6.75
N ALA A 33 3.49 -9.94 6.21
CA ALA A 33 2.48 -8.87 6.04
C ALA A 33 2.11 -8.21 7.36
N GLN A 34 1.94 -8.98 8.43
CA GLN A 34 1.69 -8.44 9.76
C GLN A 34 2.88 -7.59 10.24
N LYS A 35 4.08 -8.16 10.28
CA LYS A 35 5.30 -7.50 10.78
C LYS A 35 5.63 -6.22 10.00
N GLN A 36 5.64 -6.31 8.68
CA GLN A 36 5.96 -5.16 7.84
C GLN A 36 4.83 -4.14 7.81
N GLY A 37 3.59 -4.60 7.91
CA GLY A 37 2.42 -3.73 8.04
C GLY A 37 2.44 -2.90 9.33
N GLU A 38 2.81 -3.50 10.46
CA GLU A 38 2.98 -2.78 11.73
C GLU A 38 4.09 -1.72 11.64
N ASN A 39 5.23 -2.05 11.00
CA ASN A 39 6.32 -1.11 10.78
C ASN A 39 5.88 0.07 9.89
N LEU A 40 5.23 -0.24 8.78
CA LEU A 40 4.72 0.77 7.84
C LEU A 40 3.65 1.66 8.50
N LEU A 41 2.69 1.06 9.19
CA LEU A 41 1.61 1.79 9.86
C LEU A 41 2.16 2.72 10.95
N ARG A 42 3.15 2.28 11.72
CA ARG A 42 3.82 3.10 12.74
C ARG A 42 4.50 4.32 12.13
N GLY A 43 5.32 4.12 11.09
CA GLY A 43 5.99 5.24 10.41
C GLY A 43 5.02 6.21 9.74
N LEU A 44 3.91 5.70 9.17
CA LEU A 44 2.90 6.56 8.57
C LEU A 44 2.07 7.35 9.58
N ARG A 45 1.86 6.83 10.79
CA ARG A 45 1.16 7.55 11.86
C ARG A 45 1.89 8.81 12.32
N GLU A 46 3.20 8.88 12.13
CA GLU A 46 3.99 10.09 12.37
C GLU A 46 3.60 11.25 11.45
N LEU A 47 2.92 10.95 10.33
CA LEU A 47 2.41 11.98 9.40
C LEU A 47 1.09 12.60 9.87
N VAL A 48 0.39 12.03 10.84
CA VAL A 48 -0.88 12.58 11.33
C VAL A 48 -0.66 13.95 11.95
N GLY A 49 -1.43 14.94 11.49
CA GLY A 49 -1.27 16.35 11.88
C GLY A 49 -0.23 17.11 11.05
N ILE A 50 0.49 16.44 10.15
CA ILE A 50 1.42 17.10 9.22
C ILE A 50 0.65 17.48 7.95
N GLY A 51 0.59 18.78 7.66
CA GLY A 51 -0.18 19.31 6.53
C GLY A 51 -1.65 18.90 6.62
N ASP A 52 -2.16 18.28 5.55
CA ASP A 52 -3.56 17.88 5.43
C ASP A 52 -3.86 16.44 5.92
N VAL A 53 -2.91 15.75 6.56
CA VAL A 53 -3.13 14.37 7.03
C VAL A 53 -3.96 14.36 8.30
N ILE A 54 -5.15 13.76 8.23
CA ILE A 54 -6.10 13.70 9.35
C ILE A 54 -6.18 12.33 10.01
N ASP A 55 -5.89 11.26 9.26
CA ASP A 55 -5.93 9.89 9.81
C ASP A 55 -5.06 8.92 9.00
N VAL A 56 -4.53 7.92 9.69
CA VAL A 56 -3.80 6.80 9.11
C VAL A 56 -4.30 5.50 9.74
N ARG A 57 -4.90 4.64 8.92
CA ARG A 57 -5.51 3.38 9.35
C ARG A 57 -5.20 2.24 8.40
N GLY A 58 -5.20 1.03 8.92
CA GLY A 58 -4.98 -0.15 8.08
C GLY A 58 -4.85 -1.44 8.87
N ILE A 59 -4.76 -2.53 8.13
CA ILE A 59 -4.48 -3.86 8.65
C ILE A 59 -3.45 -4.54 7.74
N GLY A 60 -2.44 -5.14 8.34
CA GLY A 60 -1.32 -5.71 7.58
C GLY A 60 -0.74 -4.68 6.60
N LEU A 61 -0.55 -5.08 5.35
CA LEU A 61 -0.01 -4.23 4.29
C LEU A 61 -1.06 -3.39 3.54
N MET A 62 -2.31 -3.37 3.98
CA MET A 62 -3.36 -2.53 3.39
C MET A 62 -3.60 -1.32 4.28
N ILE A 63 -3.05 -0.16 3.89
CA ILE A 63 -3.06 1.06 4.69
C ILE A 63 -3.65 2.22 3.89
N GLY A 64 -4.46 3.03 4.56
CA GLY A 64 -5.04 4.26 4.03
C GLY A 64 -4.54 5.48 4.80
N ILE A 65 -4.14 6.51 4.08
CA ILE A 65 -3.86 7.86 4.60
C ILE A 65 -5.03 8.75 4.18
N GLU A 66 -5.72 9.32 5.12
CA GLU A 66 -6.82 10.25 4.85
C GLU A 66 -6.36 11.69 4.97
N LEU A 67 -6.79 12.50 4.01
CA LEU A 67 -6.41 13.92 3.88
C LEU A 67 -7.64 14.81 3.99
N ASN A 68 -7.46 16.07 4.36
CA ASN A 68 -8.55 17.04 4.40
C ASN A 68 -9.15 17.30 3.01
N GLN A 69 -8.30 17.37 1.97
CA GLN A 69 -8.72 17.80 0.65
C GLN A 69 -8.31 16.81 -0.44
N LYS A 70 -9.21 16.65 -1.42
CA LYS A 70 -8.95 15.86 -2.63
C LYS A 70 -7.78 16.43 -3.44
N SER A 71 -7.70 17.75 -3.56
CA SER A 71 -6.63 18.44 -4.31
C SER A 71 -5.24 18.13 -3.75
N THR A 72 -5.10 18.15 -2.43
CA THR A 72 -3.86 17.78 -1.75
C THR A 72 -3.52 16.31 -2.00
N ARG A 73 -4.51 15.40 -1.91
CA ARG A 73 -4.33 13.99 -2.24
C ARG A 73 -3.78 13.81 -3.65
N ASP A 74 -4.40 14.45 -4.65
CA ASP A 74 -4.02 14.32 -6.06
C ASP A 74 -2.60 14.89 -6.31
N ARG A 75 -2.24 15.95 -5.60
CA ARG A 75 -0.89 16.54 -5.65
C ARG A 75 0.15 15.60 -5.06
N ILE A 76 -0.12 15.01 -3.89
CA ILE A 76 0.79 14.07 -3.22
C ILE A 76 1.01 12.83 -4.08
N VAL A 77 -0.04 12.22 -4.62
CA VAL A 77 0.06 11.04 -5.50
C VAL A 77 1.00 11.34 -6.69
N ARG A 78 0.90 12.52 -7.30
CA ARG A 78 1.80 12.92 -8.40
C ARG A 78 3.25 13.10 -7.95
N ILE A 79 3.47 13.69 -6.77
CA ILE A 79 4.82 13.86 -6.21
C ILE A 79 5.45 12.49 -5.91
N LEU A 80 4.71 11.61 -5.26
CA LEU A 80 5.17 10.25 -4.94
C LEU A 80 5.53 9.47 -6.21
N PHE A 81 4.67 9.53 -7.24
CA PHE A 81 4.95 8.90 -8.53
C PHE A 81 6.26 9.42 -9.17
N LYS A 82 6.48 10.74 -9.16
CA LYS A 82 7.72 11.35 -9.68
C LYS A 82 8.96 10.94 -8.88
N ASN A 83 8.80 10.61 -7.60
CA ASN A 83 9.87 10.14 -6.73
C ASN A 83 10.01 8.60 -6.73
N GLY A 84 9.34 7.89 -7.65
CA GLY A 84 9.46 6.45 -7.82
C GLY A 84 8.60 5.62 -6.86
N LEU A 85 7.66 6.23 -6.13
CA LEU A 85 6.75 5.52 -5.25
C LEU A 85 5.32 5.51 -5.83
N LEU A 86 4.88 4.33 -6.26
CA LEU A 86 3.53 4.15 -6.78
C LEU A 86 2.53 3.93 -5.65
N VAL A 87 1.57 4.85 -5.53
CA VAL A 87 0.43 4.74 -4.63
C VAL A 87 -0.87 5.04 -5.40
N LEU A 88 -2.00 4.63 -4.85
CA LEU A 88 -3.29 4.79 -5.53
C LEU A 88 -4.22 5.72 -4.74
N PRO A 89 -4.93 6.61 -5.43
CA PRO A 89 -6.02 7.34 -4.81
C PRO A 89 -7.14 6.37 -4.43
N ALA A 90 -7.76 6.59 -3.28
CA ALA A 90 -8.88 5.80 -2.76
C ALA A 90 -9.98 6.71 -2.21
N GLY A 91 -11.23 6.33 -2.42
CA GLY A 91 -12.38 7.12 -1.96
C GLY A 91 -12.32 8.59 -2.39
N LYS A 92 -12.85 9.47 -1.55
CA LYS A 92 -12.93 10.90 -1.88
C LYS A 92 -11.60 11.63 -1.72
N ARG A 93 -10.81 11.31 -0.66
CA ARG A 93 -9.62 12.08 -0.25
C ARG A 93 -8.52 11.23 0.40
N SER A 94 -8.55 9.91 0.22
CA SER A 94 -7.55 9.00 0.79
C SER A 94 -6.52 8.56 -0.25
N ILE A 95 -5.34 8.20 0.24
CA ILE A 95 -4.30 7.48 -0.50
C ILE A 95 -4.27 6.06 0.03
N ARG A 96 -4.23 5.07 -0.87
CA ARG A 96 -4.06 3.66 -0.53
C ARG A 96 -2.63 3.22 -0.81
N ILE A 97 -2.02 2.62 0.21
CA ILE A 97 -0.70 1.99 0.15
C ILE A 97 -0.91 0.49 0.31
N MET A 98 -0.42 -0.29 -0.65
CA MET A 98 -0.63 -1.72 -0.69
C MET A 98 0.57 -2.41 -1.36
N PRO A 99 1.69 -2.53 -0.64
CA PRO A 99 2.89 -3.17 -1.17
C PRO A 99 2.70 -4.69 -1.28
N PRO A 100 3.56 -5.40 -2.04
CA PRO A 100 3.48 -6.85 -2.19
C PRO A 100 3.76 -7.58 -0.87
N LEU A 101 3.19 -8.78 -0.70
CA LEU A 101 3.35 -9.60 0.51
C LEU A 101 4.81 -9.96 0.82
N ILE A 102 5.68 -9.94 -0.18
CA ILE A 102 7.12 -10.26 -0.06
C ILE A 102 7.97 -9.03 0.31
N ILE A 103 7.37 -7.87 0.54
CA ILE A 103 8.12 -6.64 0.82
C ILE A 103 9.06 -6.81 2.00
N THR A 104 10.25 -6.25 1.87
CA THR A 104 11.30 -6.29 2.91
C THR A 104 11.24 -5.05 3.80
N LYS A 105 11.93 -5.13 4.95
CA LYS A 105 12.08 -3.99 5.85
C LYS A 105 12.75 -2.79 5.16
N ASN A 106 13.81 -3.04 4.38
CA ASN A 106 14.55 -1.97 3.71
C ASN A 106 13.67 -1.25 2.68
N GLU A 107 12.82 -1.97 1.97
CA GLU A 107 11.88 -1.36 1.03
C GLU A 107 10.81 -0.53 1.74
N ILE A 108 10.34 -0.97 2.92
CA ILE A 108 9.45 -0.18 3.77
C ILE A 108 10.13 1.10 4.24
N ASP A 109 11.36 1.01 4.76
CA ASP A 109 12.12 2.17 5.25
C ASP A 109 12.36 3.19 4.12
N ASN A 110 12.71 2.73 2.92
CA ASN A 110 12.85 3.58 1.73
C ASN A 110 11.52 4.24 1.33
N GLY A 111 10.44 3.48 1.32
CA GLY A 111 9.10 3.99 1.01
C GLY A 111 8.65 5.06 2.02
N LEU A 112 8.89 4.84 3.31
CA LEU A 112 8.61 5.81 4.36
C LEU A 112 9.41 7.11 4.18
N SER A 113 10.70 7.02 3.84
CA SER A 113 11.53 8.21 3.56
C SER A 113 10.94 9.06 2.43
N ILE A 114 10.57 8.42 1.31
CA ILE A 114 9.95 9.12 0.17
C ILE A 114 8.61 9.76 0.58
N LEU A 115 7.81 9.07 1.39
CA LEU A 115 6.52 9.58 1.89
C LEU A 115 6.73 10.80 2.79
N HIS A 116 7.62 10.73 3.79
CA HIS A 116 7.92 11.84 4.67
C HIS A 116 8.44 13.07 3.90
N ASP A 117 9.33 12.88 2.93
CA ASP A 117 9.82 13.96 2.07
C ASP A 117 8.70 14.59 1.24
N ALA A 118 7.80 13.78 0.68
CA ALA A 118 6.71 14.28 -0.14
C ALA A 118 5.71 15.10 0.69
N PHE A 119 5.36 14.64 1.89
CA PHE A 119 4.48 15.37 2.81
C PHE A 119 5.15 16.62 3.37
N GLY A 120 6.43 16.58 3.71
CA GLY A 120 7.20 17.73 4.17
C GLY A 120 7.31 18.88 3.15
N ARG A 121 7.32 18.59 1.86
CA ARG A 121 7.35 19.60 0.77
C ARG A 121 6.03 20.33 0.55
N ILE A 122 4.92 19.84 1.09
CA ILE A 122 3.60 20.45 0.91
C ILE A 122 3.29 21.48 1.99
N ILE A 123 4.04 21.45 3.09
CA ILE A 123 3.91 22.39 4.21
C ILE A 123 4.58 23.74 3.91
N LYS A 124 5.43 23.78 2.90
CA LYS A 124 6.06 25.02 2.38
C LYS A 124 5.27 25.57 1.19
#